data_5d78b6ff93189aecc6f0d7a4e0282be3
#
_entry.id   5d78b6ff93189aecc6f0d7a4e0282be3
#
_cell.length_a   1.000
_cell.length_b   1.000
_cell.length_c   1.000
_cell.angle_alpha   90.00
_cell.angle_beta   90.00
_cell.angle_gamma   90.00
#
_symmetry.space_group_name_H-M   'P 1'
#
loop_
_entity.id
_entity.type
_entity.pdbx_description
1 polymer ?
#
loop_
_entity_poly.entity_id
_entity_poly.type
_entity_poly.pdbx_seq_one_letter_code
_entity_poly.pdbx_strand_id
1 'polypeptide(L)'
;MVAIQSLSLTTLLVVALTLAGCSSTPVPEDSFYRMGNLPEPSLVFDSPPVDGRLMIEVPRAAGIRRQRGILYSEDEDHVEVRRYYYHFWEEPPPQLLQRRLIERLRLANAAVSITEGLSSDVNYRLRTRIREFDRVVDAGVASAVIDVDVILFTGFAEGEAVFRASYREQVQAESDLMVDTASAFSRALDEVIDRFLSELEGSL
;
A
#
# COMPACT_ATOMS: atom_id res chain seq x y z
N MET A 1 -30.86 -0.36 68.16
CA MET A 1 -29.57 -0.84 67.61
C MET A 1 -29.70 -1.36 66.20
N VAL A 2 -30.83 -1.90 65.75
CA VAL A 2 -31.01 -2.46 64.39
C VAL A 2 -30.96 -1.38 63.24
N ALA A 3 -31.47 -0.18 63.52
CA ALA A 3 -31.53 0.89 62.50
C ALA A 3 -30.16 1.50 62.12
N ILE A 4 -29.14 1.48 62.98
CA ILE A 4 -27.80 2.01 62.71
C ILE A 4 -26.99 1.00 61.86
N GLN A 5 -27.22 -0.30 62.01
CA GLN A 5 -26.54 -1.33 61.22
C GLN A 5 -27.03 -1.38 59.75
N SER A 6 -28.34 -1.10 59.50
CA SER A 6 -28.87 -1.05 58.15
C SER A 6 -28.34 0.16 57.36
N LEU A 7 -28.13 1.30 58.00
CA LEU A 7 -27.61 2.51 57.39
C LEU A 7 -26.12 2.34 56.96
N SER A 8 -25.31 1.68 57.79
CA SER A 8 -23.92 1.38 57.49
C SER A 8 -23.77 0.41 56.30
N LEU A 9 -24.63 -0.59 56.20
CA LEU A 9 -24.57 -1.58 55.12
C LEU A 9 -24.96 -0.98 53.76
N THR A 10 -25.97 -0.09 53.74
CA THR A 10 -26.41 0.62 52.54
C THR A 10 -25.32 1.58 52.02
N THR A 11 -24.66 2.32 52.93
CA THR A 11 -23.58 3.23 52.57
C THR A 11 -22.38 2.47 52.00
N LEU A 12 -22.03 1.31 52.56
CA LEU A 12 -20.94 0.46 52.08
C LEU A 12 -21.24 -0.10 50.70
N LEU A 13 -22.49 -0.49 50.43
CA LEU A 13 -22.93 -1.01 49.13
C LEU A 13 -22.89 0.06 48.05
N VAL A 14 -23.28 1.30 48.35
CA VAL A 14 -23.24 2.42 47.43
C VAL A 14 -21.79 2.79 47.07
N VAL A 15 -20.88 2.81 48.04
CA VAL A 15 -19.45 3.07 47.80
C VAL A 15 -18.80 1.95 46.98
N ALA A 16 -19.18 0.70 47.19
CA ALA A 16 -18.68 -0.42 46.40
C ALA A 16 -19.15 -0.37 44.92
N LEU A 17 -20.39 0.08 44.68
CA LEU A 17 -20.92 0.25 43.31
C LEU A 17 -20.25 1.40 42.54
N THR A 18 -19.82 2.47 43.23
CA THR A 18 -19.14 3.59 42.55
C THR A 18 -17.69 3.30 42.17
N LEU A 19 -17.04 2.32 42.81
CA LEU A 19 -15.67 1.90 42.52
C LEU A 19 -15.58 0.91 41.33
N ALA A 20 -16.69 0.28 40.92
CA ALA A 20 -16.71 -0.66 39.80
C ALA A 20 -16.78 0.00 38.41
N GLY A 21 -16.87 1.32 38.32
CA GLY A 21 -17.22 2.08 37.12
C GLY A 21 -16.08 2.47 36.15
N CYS A 22 -14.82 2.20 36.45
CA CYS A 22 -13.69 2.70 35.64
C CYS A 22 -12.79 1.60 35.10
N SER A 23 -13.37 0.65 34.37
CA SER A 23 -12.57 -0.20 33.46
C SER A 23 -12.71 0.35 32.05
N SER A 24 -11.95 1.43 31.73
CA SER A 24 -11.79 1.84 30.34
C SER A 24 -10.93 0.77 29.63
N THR A 25 -11.48 0.14 28.62
CA THR A 25 -10.65 -0.67 27.69
C THR A 25 -9.53 0.23 27.14
N PRO A 26 -8.27 -0.19 27.18
CA PRO A 26 -7.18 0.60 26.61
C PRO A 26 -7.49 0.84 25.12
N VAL A 27 -7.29 2.08 24.67
CA VAL A 27 -7.40 2.41 23.24
C VAL A 27 -6.30 1.66 22.52
N PRO A 28 -6.60 0.93 21.43
CA PRO A 28 -5.58 0.29 20.63
C PRO A 28 -4.54 1.29 20.14
N GLU A 29 -3.28 0.86 20.10
CA GLU A 29 -2.18 1.66 19.56
C GLU A 29 -2.18 1.62 18.03
N ASP A 30 -1.72 2.71 17.41
CA ASP A 30 -1.51 2.77 15.96
C ASP A 30 -0.38 1.83 15.54
N SER A 31 -0.65 1.02 14.51
CA SER A 31 0.31 0.12 13.91
C SER A 31 0.70 0.62 12.52
N PHE A 32 2.01 0.65 12.24
CA PHE A 32 2.54 1.12 10.96
C PHE A 32 3.22 -0.01 10.20
N TYR A 33 2.93 -0.10 8.90
CA TYR A 33 3.42 -1.16 8.02
C TYR A 33 4.24 -0.57 6.89
N ARG A 34 5.26 -1.29 6.47
CA ARG A 34 6.13 -0.95 5.33
C ARG A 34 6.13 -2.11 4.33
N MET A 35 6.59 -1.84 3.12
CA MET A 35 6.88 -2.91 2.17
C MET A 35 8.03 -3.77 2.70
N GLY A 36 7.91 -5.07 2.48
CA GLY A 36 8.97 -6.03 2.82
C GLY A 36 10.26 -5.79 2.04
N ASN A 37 11.28 -6.58 2.35
CA ASN A 37 12.55 -6.53 1.64
C ASN A 37 12.35 -6.76 0.14
N LEU A 38 13.25 -6.19 -0.67
CA LEU A 38 13.29 -6.45 -2.11
C LEU A 38 13.69 -7.92 -2.34
N PRO A 39 12.93 -8.67 -3.14
CA PRO A 39 13.39 -9.98 -3.60
C PRO A 39 14.53 -9.79 -4.61
N GLU A 40 15.28 -10.86 -4.86
CA GLU A 40 16.18 -10.91 -6.00
C GLU A 40 15.42 -10.58 -7.28
N PRO A 41 15.99 -9.78 -8.20
CA PRO A 41 15.31 -9.43 -9.43
C PRO A 41 15.10 -10.68 -10.30
N SER A 42 13.88 -10.85 -10.82
CA SER A 42 13.53 -11.93 -11.75
C SER A 42 14.12 -11.72 -13.14
N LEU A 43 14.41 -10.47 -13.48
CA LEU A 43 14.98 -10.03 -14.76
C LEU A 43 16.03 -8.95 -14.52
N VAL A 44 17.20 -9.09 -15.16
CA VAL A 44 18.24 -8.07 -15.24
C VAL A 44 18.65 -7.93 -16.69
N PHE A 45 18.55 -6.75 -17.24
CA PHE A 45 18.91 -6.49 -18.63
C PHE A 45 20.42 -6.34 -18.80
N ASP A 46 20.98 -6.99 -19.79
CA ASP A 46 22.40 -6.82 -20.20
C ASP A 46 22.65 -5.38 -20.70
N SER A 47 21.68 -4.83 -21.41
CA SER A 47 21.66 -3.43 -21.85
C SER A 47 20.32 -2.80 -21.49
N PRO A 48 20.30 -1.59 -20.94
CA PRO A 48 19.07 -0.94 -20.52
C PRO A 48 18.09 -0.79 -21.71
N PRO A 49 16.85 -1.29 -21.64
CA PRO A 49 15.85 -1.08 -22.69
C PRO A 49 15.45 0.39 -22.84
N VAL A 50 15.51 1.16 -21.75
CA VAL A 50 15.30 2.62 -21.81
C VAL A 50 16.65 3.31 -22.01
N ASP A 51 16.91 3.70 -23.27
CA ASP A 51 18.16 4.38 -23.65
C ASP A 51 18.15 5.85 -23.23
N GLY A 52 18.48 6.08 -21.96
CA GLY A 52 18.57 7.42 -21.40
C GLY A 52 18.14 7.53 -19.95
N ARG A 53 17.90 8.79 -19.55
CA ARG A 53 17.45 9.12 -18.19
C ARG A 53 15.94 8.95 -18.08
N LEU A 54 15.51 8.07 -17.17
CA LEU A 54 14.12 7.80 -16.83
C LEU A 54 13.74 8.54 -15.55
N MET A 55 12.72 9.39 -15.62
CA MET A 55 12.10 10.00 -14.45
C MET A 55 10.88 9.20 -14.02
N ILE A 56 10.82 8.83 -12.74
CA ILE A 56 9.66 8.19 -12.13
C ILE A 56 8.81 9.27 -11.44
N GLU A 57 7.64 9.59 -12.02
CA GLU A 57 6.70 10.51 -11.38
C GLU A 57 6.13 9.89 -10.09
N VAL A 58 5.75 10.74 -9.13
CA VAL A 58 4.94 10.25 -8.00
C VAL A 58 3.62 9.70 -8.55
N PRO A 59 3.27 8.43 -8.29
CA PRO A 59 2.03 7.83 -8.76
C PRO A 59 0.80 8.63 -8.36
N ARG A 60 -0.14 8.75 -9.27
CA ARG A 60 -1.42 9.42 -9.00
C ARG A 60 -2.38 8.45 -8.34
N ALA A 61 -3.07 8.90 -7.31
CA ALA A 61 -4.16 8.17 -6.67
C ALA A 61 -5.35 9.10 -6.44
N ALA A 62 -6.56 8.57 -6.44
CA ALA A 62 -7.77 9.34 -6.17
C ALA A 62 -8.26 9.12 -4.73
N GLY A 63 -8.95 10.13 -4.19
CA GLY A 63 -9.69 10.02 -2.92
C GLY A 63 -8.83 9.60 -1.74
N ILE A 64 -9.34 8.64 -0.99
CA ILE A 64 -8.73 8.13 0.24
C ILE A 64 -7.45 7.31 0.00
N ARG A 65 -7.20 6.82 -1.24
CA ARG A 65 -5.99 6.07 -1.60
C ARG A 65 -4.70 6.92 -1.58
N ARG A 66 -4.82 8.23 -1.39
CA ARG A 66 -3.69 9.14 -1.15
C ARG A 66 -3.26 9.20 0.32
N GLN A 67 -4.00 8.57 1.21
CA GLN A 67 -3.77 8.61 2.65
C GLN A 67 -3.05 7.34 3.10
N ARG A 68 -2.46 7.39 4.30
CA ARG A 68 -1.69 6.29 4.88
C ARG A 68 -2.54 5.14 5.43
N GLY A 69 -3.83 5.37 5.70
CA GLY A 69 -4.71 4.34 6.26
C GLY A 69 -4.87 3.16 5.33
N ILE A 70 -4.68 1.94 5.83
CA ILE A 70 -4.90 0.73 5.05
C ILE A 70 -6.39 0.61 4.74
N LEU A 71 -6.71 0.45 3.46
CA LEU A 71 -8.06 0.30 2.97
C LEU A 71 -8.43 -1.17 2.85
N TYR A 72 -9.73 -1.46 3.02
CA TYR A 72 -10.26 -2.81 2.84
C TYR A 72 -11.68 -2.81 2.32
N SER A 73 -12.08 -3.92 1.69
CA SER A 73 -13.45 -4.28 1.34
C SER A 73 -13.75 -5.71 1.77
N GLU A 74 -15.02 -5.96 2.10
CA GLU A 74 -15.53 -7.26 2.56
C GLU A 74 -16.74 -7.71 1.72
N ASP A 75 -17.17 -6.89 0.78
CA ASP A 75 -18.26 -7.17 -0.12
C ASP A 75 -17.74 -7.83 -1.41
N GLU A 76 -18.54 -8.73 -1.99
CA GLU A 76 -18.20 -9.52 -3.19
C GLU A 76 -17.86 -8.63 -4.40
N ASP A 77 -18.54 -7.50 -4.54
CA ASP A 77 -18.35 -6.55 -5.65
C ASP A 77 -17.30 -5.46 -5.36
N HIS A 78 -16.68 -5.43 -4.18
CA HIS A 78 -15.70 -4.43 -3.71
C HIS A 78 -16.19 -2.97 -3.84
N VAL A 79 -17.50 -2.75 -3.68
CA VAL A 79 -18.13 -1.43 -3.83
C VAL A 79 -17.93 -0.59 -2.58
N GLU A 80 -18.02 -1.20 -1.40
CA GLU A 80 -17.78 -0.51 -0.15
C GLU A 80 -16.31 -0.59 0.24
N VAL A 81 -15.60 0.55 0.20
CA VAL A 81 -14.22 0.67 0.64
C VAL A 81 -14.19 1.34 2.00
N ARG A 82 -13.63 0.67 2.98
CA ARG A 82 -13.45 1.13 4.35
C ARG A 82 -11.98 1.35 4.65
N ARG A 83 -11.69 2.02 5.76
CA ARG A 83 -10.34 2.23 6.26
C ARG A 83 -10.23 1.65 7.67
N TYR A 84 -9.12 0.96 7.93
CA TYR A 84 -8.78 0.55 9.30
C TYR A 84 -8.48 1.77 10.17
N TYR A 85 -8.89 1.72 11.43
CA TYR A 85 -8.72 2.84 12.36
C TYR A 85 -7.31 2.93 12.93
N TYR A 86 -6.62 1.80 13.12
CA TYR A 86 -5.33 1.70 13.83
C TYR A 86 -4.24 1.05 12.99
N HIS A 87 -4.48 0.86 11.67
CA HIS A 87 -3.50 0.26 10.77
C HIS A 87 -3.19 1.22 9.63
N PHE A 88 -1.92 1.57 9.52
CA PHE A 88 -1.45 2.58 8.57
C PHE A 88 -0.23 2.08 7.82
N TRP A 89 -0.08 2.50 6.60
CA TRP A 89 1.19 2.44 5.91
C TRP A 89 2.18 3.43 6.54
N GLU A 90 3.47 3.13 6.55
CA GLU A 90 4.54 4.04 6.96
C GLU A 90 4.55 5.31 6.10
N GLU A 91 4.27 5.16 4.80
CA GLU A 91 4.09 6.23 3.82
C GLU A 91 2.80 6.00 3.02
N PRO A 92 2.20 7.03 2.42
CA PRO A 92 1.07 6.84 1.52
C PRO A 92 1.37 5.89 0.34
N PRO A 93 0.40 5.12 -0.17
CA PRO A 93 0.60 4.19 -1.28
C PRO A 93 1.31 4.75 -2.51
N PRO A 94 1.08 6.03 -2.94
CA PRO A 94 1.86 6.60 -4.04
C PRO A 94 3.36 6.63 -3.80
N GLN A 95 3.80 6.99 -2.59
CA GLN A 95 5.24 7.02 -2.25
C GLN A 95 5.82 5.61 -2.12
N LEU A 96 5.06 4.66 -1.54
CA LEU A 96 5.46 3.26 -1.48
C LEU A 96 5.69 2.67 -2.88
N LEU A 97 4.74 2.90 -3.80
CA LEU A 97 4.84 2.44 -5.19
C LEU A 97 6.01 3.11 -5.92
N GLN A 98 6.19 4.44 -5.79
CA GLN A 98 7.29 5.14 -6.43
C GLN A 98 8.65 4.60 -6.00
N ARG A 99 8.86 4.46 -4.70
CA ARG A 99 10.10 3.94 -4.14
C ARG A 99 10.37 2.52 -4.63
N ARG A 100 9.37 1.63 -4.59
CA ARG A 100 9.52 0.25 -5.05
C ARG A 100 9.84 0.17 -6.54
N LEU A 101 9.17 0.98 -7.38
CA LEU A 101 9.49 1.11 -8.80
C LEU A 101 10.94 1.51 -9.03
N ILE A 102 11.41 2.57 -8.35
CA ILE A 102 12.79 3.05 -8.49
C ILE A 102 13.78 1.96 -8.14
N GLU A 103 13.61 1.30 -7.01
CA GLU A 103 14.49 0.26 -6.51
C GLU A 103 14.52 -0.96 -7.46
N ARG A 104 13.36 -1.46 -7.87
CA ARG A 104 13.24 -2.61 -8.77
C ARG A 104 13.81 -2.32 -10.17
N LEU A 105 13.49 -1.16 -10.74
CA LEU A 105 14.00 -0.75 -12.05
C LEU A 105 15.52 -0.55 -12.05
N ARG A 106 16.09 -0.05 -10.94
CA ARG A 106 17.55 0.04 -10.78
C ARG A 106 18.20 -1.34 -10.70
N LEU A 107 17.65 -2.25 -9.91
CA LEU A 107 18.14 -3.64 -9.80
C LEU A 107 18.06 -4.38 -11.14
N ALA A 108 17.02 -4.13 -11.92
CA ALA A 108 16.82 -4.72 -13.25
C ALA A 108 17.68 -4.08 -14.34
N ASN A 109 18.45 -3.01 -14.07
CA ASN A 109 19.16 -2.24 -15.10
C ASN A 109 18.23 -1.73 -16.22
N ALA A 110 17.02 -1.27 -15.87
CA ALA A 110 15.96 -0.97 -16.81
C ALA A 110 16.17 0.34 -17.61
N ALA A 111 17.03 1.25 -17.14
CA ALA A 111 17.37 2.51 -17.80
C ALA A 111 18.83 2.92 -17.52
N VAL A 112 19.41 3.72 -18.41
CA VAL A 112 20.80 4.24 -18.22
C VAL A 112 20.94 4.99 -16.90
N SER A 113 19.92 5.75 -16.51
CA SER A 113 19.83 6.33 -15.16
C SER A 113 18.38 6.55 -14.77
N ILE A 114 18.10 6.45 -13.46
CA ILE A 114 16.75 6.64 -12.90
C ILE A 114 16.78 7.76 -11.88
N THR A 115 15.85 8.71 -12.04
CA THR A 115 15.72 9.87 -11.17
C THR A 115 14.30 9.99 -10.63
N GLU A 116 14.16 10.61 -9.47
CA GLU A 116 12.92 11.06 -8.87
C GLU A 116 12.90 12.58 -8.80
N GLY A 117 11.72 13.17 -8.83
CA GLY A 117 11.58 14.61 -8.80
C GLY A 117 11.65 15.28 -10.17
N LEU A 118 11.39 16.59 -10.17
CA LEU A 118 11.31 17.39 -11.39
C LEU A 118 12.72 17.65 -11.95
N SER A 119 13.00 17.11 -13.12
CA SER A 119 14.19 17.41 -13.91
C SER A 119 13.77 17.65 -15.35
N SER A 120 14.21 18.75 -15.96
CA SER A 120 13.95 19.03 -17.37
C SER A 120 14.84 18.23 -18.33
N ASP A 121 15.91 17.65 -17.81
CA ASP A 121 16.89 16.85 -18.58
C ASP A 121 16.60 15.36 -18.41
N VAL A 122 15.45 14.91 -18.95
CA VAL A 122 15.06 13.51 -18.97
C VAL A 122 14.66 13.08 -20.37
N ASN A 123 15.03 11.84 -20.74
CA ASN A 123 14.70 11.27 -22.03
C ASN A 123 13.34 10.58 -21.99
N TYR A 124 12.99 10.03 -20.82
CA TYR A 124 11.74 9.31 -20.61
C TYR A 124 11.12 9.64 -19.25
N ARG A 125 9.79 9.49 -19.17
CA ARG A 125 9.03 9.75 -17.97
C ARG A 125 7.98 8.64 -17.75
N LEU A 126 8.09 7.96 -16.61
CA LEU A 126 7.13 6.94 -16.20
C LEU A 126 6.05 7.57 -15.33
N ARG A 127 4.81 7.51 -15.81
CA ARG A 127 3.62 7.91 -15.09
C ARG A 127 2.83 6.69 -14.69
N THR A 128 2.48 6.63 -13.39
CA THR A 128 1.67 5.56 -12.83
C THR A 128 0.41 6.14 -12.20
N ARG A 129 -0.69 5.40 -12.28
CA ARG A 129 -1.93 5.72 -11.59
C ARG A 129 -2.39 4.50 -10.80
N ILE A 130 -2.61 4.66 -9.51
CA ILE A 130 -3.19 3.64 -8.64
C ILE A 130 -4.71 3.71 -8.78
N ARG A 131 -5.33 2.61 -9.21
CA ARG A 131 -6.77 2.39 -9.25
C ARG A 131 -7.24 1.69 -7.99
N GLU A 132 -6.48 0.67 -7.56
CA GLU A 132 -6.76 -0.08 -6.35
C GLU A 132 -5.47 -0.38 -5.59
N PHE A 133 -5.52 -0.32 -4.27
CA PHE A 133 -4.44 -0.67 -3.35
C PHE A 133 -5.10 -1.03 -2.01
N ASP A 134 -5.88 -2.10 -2.04
CA ASP A 134 -6.86 -2.42 -1.01
C ASP A 134 -6.68 -3.87 -0.53
N ARG A 135 -6.91 -4.10 0.76
CA ARG A 135 -7.09 -5.45 1.31
C ARG A 135 -8.51 -5.90 0.97
N VAL A 136 -8.63 -7.06 0.38
CA VAL A 136 -9.92 -7.69 0.11
C VAL A 136 -10.08 -8.90 1.02
N VAL A 137 -11.23 -9.01 1.67
CA VAL A 137 -11.58 -10.17 2.51
C VAL A 137 -12.79 -10.83 1.90
N ASP A 138 -12.57 -11.98 1.29
CA ASP A 138 -13.63 -12.82 0.71
C ASP A 138 -13.70 -14.14 1.44
N ALA A 139 -14.89 -14.50 1.92
CA ALA A 139 -15.17 -15.72 2.69
C ALA A 139 -14.16 -15.95 3.85
N GLY A 140 -13.67 -14.88 4.48
CA GLY A 140 -12.68 -14.92 5.55
C GLY A 140 -11.23 -15.07 5.09
N VAL A 141 -10.98 -15.04 3.78
CA VAL A 141 -9.64 -15.08 3.21
C VAL A 141 -9.19 -13.67 2.83
N ALA A 142 -8.09 -13.22 3.43
CA ALA A 142 -7.52 -11.91 3.15
C ALA A 142 -6.58 -11.96 1.94
N SER A 143 -6.68 -10.98 1.05
CA SER A 143 -5.80 -10.79 -0.10
C SER A 143 -5.39 -9.33 -0.23
N ALA A 144 -4.20 -9.07 -0.73
CA ALA A 144 -3.78 -7.77 -1.21
C ALA A 144 -4.15 -7.63 -2.69
N VAL A 145 -4.81 -6.54 -3.06
CA VAL A 145 -5.16 -6.23 -4.45
C VAL A 145 -4.48 -4.93 -4.84
N ILE A 146 -3.71 -4.99 -5.93
CA ILE A 146 -3.07 -3.82 -6.55
C ILE A 146 -3.54 -3.74 -7.99
N ASP A 147 -4.06 -2.58 -8.37
CA ASP A 147 -4.45 -2.27 -9.73
C ASP A 147 -3.89 -0.91 -10.15
N VAL A 148 -3.05 -0.91 -11.19
CA VAL A 148 -2.32 0.29 -11.63
C VAL A 148 -2.31 0.41 -13.17
N ASP A 149 -2.37 1.66 -13.62
CA ASP A 149 -2.06 2.03 -15.00
C ASP A 149 -0.61 2.54 -15.08
N VAL A 150 0.12 2.14 -16.11
CA VAL A 150 1.50 2.55 -16.36
C VAL A 150 1.61 3.13 -17.77
N ILE A 151 2.23 4.30 -17.89
CA ILE A 151 2.48 4.96 -19.18
C ILE A 151 3.91 5.47 -19.20
N LEU A 152 4.67 5.07 -20.21
CA LEU A 152 6.00 5.62 -20.50
C LEU A 152 5.88 6.65 -21.62
N PHE A 153 6.38 7.85 -21.35
CA PHE A 153 6.44 8.94 -22.31
C PHE A 153 7.88 9.26 -22.67
N THR A 154 8.11 9.72 -23.90
CA THR A 154 9.37 10.38 -24.28
C THR A 154 9.40 11.81 -23.76
N GLY A 155 10.58 12.31 -23.37
CA GLY A 155 10.80 13.69 -22.96
C GLY A 155 10.11 14.11 -21.66
N PHE A 156 10.27 15.41 -21.33
CA PHE A 156 9.80 15.95 -20.05
C PHE A 156 8.34 16.43 -20.08
N ALA A 157 7.93 17.17 -21.10
CA ALA A 157 6.63 17.88 -21.07
C ALA A 157 5.55 17.20 -21.94
N GLU A 158 5.63 17.29 -23.26
CA GLU A 158 4.61 16.85 -24.21
C GLU A 158 5.10 15.67 -25.05
N GLY A 159 5.74 14.69 -24.38
CA GLY A 159 6.27 13.51 -25.05
C GLY A 159 5.19 12.56 -25.56
N GLU A 160 5.54 11.77 -26.56
CA GLU A 160 4.73 10.68 -27.06
C GLU A 160 4.67 9.53 -26.04
N ALA A 161 3.52 8.90 -25.89
CA ALA A 161 3.41 7.70 -25.08
C ALA A 161 3.89 6.49 -25.91
N VAL A 162 5.06 5.99 -25.57
CA VAL A 162 5.71 4.86 -26.25
C VAL A 162 5.33 3.51 -25.65
N PHE A 163 4.80 3.50 -24.42
CA PHE A 163 4.28 2.29 -23.78
C PHE A 163 3.05 2.60 -22.93
N ARG A 164 2.07 1.70 -22.93
CA ARG A 164 0.88 1.76 -22.06
C ARG A 164 0.46 0.36 -21.65
N ALA A 165 0.24 0.16 -20.36
CA ALA A 165 -0.29 -1.09 -19.84
C ALA A 165 -1.12 -0.84 -18.56
N SER A 166 -1.92 -1.83 -18.20
CA SER A 166 -2.64 -1.89 -16.93
C SER A 166 -2.38 -3.24 -16.30
N TYR A 167 -2.05 -3.22 -15.01
CA TYR A 167 -1.73 -4.43 -14.25
C TYR A 167 -2.65 -4.53 -13.04
N ARG A 168 -3.23 -5.70 -12.87
CA ARG A 168 -3.97 -6.07 -11.67
C ARG A 168 -3.41 -7.37 -11.12
N GLU A 169 -3.00 -7.35 -9.85
CA GLU A 169 -2.56 -8.52 -9.10
C GLU A 169 -3.31 -8.66 -7.81
N GLN A 170 -3.62 -9.90 -7.47
CA GLN A 170 -4.25 -10.26 -6.21
C GLN A 170 -3.46 -11.40 -5.57
N VAL A 171 -2.85 -11.12 -4.43
CA VAL A 171 -2.03 -12.08 -3.69
C VAL A 171 -2.66 -12.37 -2.34
N GLN A 172 -2.94 -13.63 -2.08
CA GLN A 172 -3.49 -14.05 -0.80
C GLN A 172 -2.47 -13.87 0.34
N ALA A 173 -2.93 -13.34 1.46
CA ALA A 173 -2.15 -13.27 2.70
C ALA A 173 -2.03 -14.68 3.33
N GLU A 174 -0.94 -14.95 4.03
CA GLU A 174 -0.70 -16.25 4.67
C GLU A 174 -1.65 -16.48 5.85
N SER A 175 -2.09 -15.42 6.49
CA SER A 175 -3.09 -15.44 7.54
C SER A 175 -3.93 -14.15 7.52
N ASP A 176 -4.89 -14.04 8.44
CA ASP A 176 -5.70 -12.83 8.61
C ASP A 176 -4.95 -11.69 9.35
N LEU A 177 -3.71 -11.91 9.77
CA LEU A 177 -2.90 -10.88 10.40
C LEU A 177 -2.52 -9.77 9.42
N MET A 178 -2.54 -8.53 9.89
CA MET A 178 -2.20 -7.38 9.06
C MET A 178 -0.75 -7.39 8.58
N VAL A 179 0.17 -8.00 9.32
CA VAL A 179 1.57 -8.16 8.88
C VAL A 179 1.68 -9.08 7.66
N ASP A 180 0.86 -10.14 7.57
CA ASP A 180 0.83 -11.05 6.43
C ASP A 180 0.13 -10.39 5.23
N THR A 181 -0.88 -9.55 5.49
CA THR A 181 -1.47 -8.68 4.48
C THR A 181 -0.43 -7.71 3.90
N ALA A 182 0.37 -7.04 4.73
CA ALA A 182 1.43 -6.15 4.25
C ALA A 182 2.50 -6.89 3.42
N SER A 183 2.81 -8.13 3.79
CA SER A 183 3.69 -9.01 3.02
C SER A 183 3.06 -9.40 1.67
N ALA A 184 1.75 -9.67 1.63
CA ALA A 184 1.02 -9.94 0.39
C ALA A 184 1.02 -8.72 -0.55
N PHE A 185 0.85 -7.50 -0.03
CA PHE A 185 1.01 -6.28 -0.83
C PHE A 185 2.41 -6.13 -1.43
N SER A 186 3.45 -6.50 -0.68
CA SER A 186 4.83 -6.46 -1.20
C SER A 186 4.98 -7.41 -2.38
N ARG A 187 4.49 -8.65 -2.26
CA ARG A 187 4.52 -9.64 -3.35
C ARG A 187 3.70 -9.19 -4.56
N ALA A 188 2.46 -8.73 -4.35
CA ALA A 188 1.61 -8.25 -5.44
C ALA A 188 2.25 -7.08 -6.21
N LEU A 189 2.91 -6.17 -5.50
CA LEU A 189 3.60 -5.05 -6.13
C LEU A 189 4.83 -5.50 -6.91
N ASP A 190 5.59 -6.47 -6.41
CA ASP A 190 6.73 -7.03 -7.12
C ASP A 190 6.28 -7.76 -8.39
N GLU A 191 5.19 -8.53 -8.36
CA GLU A 191 4.60 -9.20 -9.52
C GLU A 191 4.15 -8.19 -10.59
N VAL A 192 3.50 -7.09 -10.19
CA VAL A 192 3.16 -5.98 -11.11
C VAL A 192 4.40 -5.43 -11.80
N ILE A 193 5.47 -5.17 -11.04
CA ILE A 193 6.70 -4.58 -11.59
C ILE A 193 7.44 -5.58 -12.49
N ASP A 194 7.47 -6.86 -12.12
CA ASP A 194 8.10 -7.91 -12.93
C ASP A 194 7.40 -8.09 -14.28
N ARG A 195 6.07 -8.04 -14.30
CA ARG A 195 5.30 -8.03 -15.55
C ARG A 195 5.60 -6.80 -16.40
N PHE A 196 5.62 -5.62 -15.79
CA PHE A 196 5.99 -4.39 -16.49
C PHE A 196 7.39 -4.49 -17.11
N LEU A 197 8.40 -4.99 -16.36
CA LEU A 197 9.76 -5.17 -16.86
C LEU A 197 9.82 -6.14 -18.04
N SER A 198 9.10 -7.27 -17.97
CA SER A 198 9.10 -8.26 -19.05
C SER A 198 8.46 -7.73 -20.34
N GLU A 199 7.43 -6.89 -20.25
CA GLU A 199 6.77 -6.28 -21.39
C GLU A 199 7.56 -5.08 -21.96
N LEU A 200 8.34 -4.39 -21.12
CA LEU A 200 9.16 -3.25 -21.53
C LEU A 200 10.26 -3.68 -22.51
N GLU A 201 10.87 -4.86 -22.34
CA GLU A 201 11.94 -5.38 -23.18
C GLU A 201 11.53 -5.50 -24.65
N GLY A 202 10.27 -5.83 -24.92
CA GLY A 202 9.77 -6.04 -26.28
C GLY A 202 9.12 -4.81 -26.93
N SER A 203 9.05 -3.65 -26.25
CA SER A 203 8.21 -2.53 -26.64
C SER A 203 8.98 -1.26 -27.04
N LEU A 204 10.28 -1.19 -26.82
CA LEU A 204 11.20 -0.08 -27.16
C LEU A 204 12.25 -0.57 -28.15
#